data_874571c916d1545ba61edd90cfcc0e26
#
_entry.id   874571c916d1545ba61edd90cfcc0e26
#
_cell.length_a   1.000
_cell.length_b   1.000
_cell.length_c   1.000
_cell.angle_alpha   90.00
_cell.angle_beta   90.00
_cell.angle_gamma   90.00
#
_symmetry.space_group_name_H-M   'P 1'
#
loop_
_entity.id
_entity.type
_entity.pdbx_description
1 polymer ?
#
loop_
_entity_poly.entity_id
_entity_poly.type
_entity_poly.pdbx_seq_one_letter_code
_entity_poly.pdbx_strand_id
1 'polypeptide(L)'
;MLSLHCEAQNCGWSRVDHLVSYDASGIWNPSVYRGLVAGLTVAQVGGAFWEGSETRFGKTMWQGIDSELIAGASAEVGKRIFTRARPNEGNNPCLWFQGGSHYSFPSGEASVAAGLVAPYMIEYGSDHPATYALLLLPLYVGAGRVKNQAHWQTDVLAGWAVGGLSGWASHRLDTPLMIQLLPHGVAVGIKKQF
;
A
#
# COMPACT_ATOMS: atom_id res chain seq x y z
N MET A 1 -23.25 -31.11 -26.23
CA MET A 1 -22.30 -30.18 -25.65
C MET A 1 -22.99 -29.41 -24.54
N LEU A 2 -22.87 -29.86 -23.29
CA LEU A 2 -23.41 -29.13 -22.14
C LEU A 2 -22.47 -27.95 -21.87
N SER A 3 -22.96 -26.74 -22.07
CA SER A 3 -22.28 -25.52 -21.59
C SER A 3 -22.37 -25.56 -20.07
N LEU A 4 -21.28 -25.91 -19.43
CA LEU A 4 -21.07 -25.63 -18.02
C LEU A 4 -20.97 -24.09 -17.87
N HIS A 5 -22.10 -23.45 -17.68
CA HIS A 5 -22.14 -22.13 -17.06
C HIS A 5 -21.66 -22.37 -15.64
N CYS A 6 -20.38 -22.03 -15.39
CA CYS A 6 -19.87 -21.89 -14.05
C CYS A 6 -20.65 -20.73 -13.42
N GLU A 7 -21.72 -21.08 -12.68
CA GLU A 7 -22.39 -20.10 -11.82
C GLU A 7 -21.32 -19.48 -10.96
N ALA A 8 -21.16 -18.15 -11.05
CA ALA A 8 -20.33 -17.38 -10.16
C ALA A 8 -20.78 -17.72 -8.74
N GLN A 9 -20.00 -18.57 -8.06
CA GLN A 9 -20.36 -19.02 -6.73
C GLN A 9 -20.55 -17.78 -5.87
N ASN A 10 -21.70 -17.67 -5.26
CA ASN A 10 -22.16 -16.51 -4.49
C ASN A 10 -21.36 -16.44 -3.17
N CYS A 11 -20.08 -16.09 -3.27
CA CYS A 11 -19.28 -15.81 -2.09
C CYS A 11 -19.67 -14.43 -1.56
N GLY A 12 -19.65 -14.26 -0.24
CA GLY A 12 -20.05 -13.00 0.39
C GLY A 12 -19.32 -11.75 -0.15
N TRP A 13 -18.17 -11.92 -0.80
CA TRP A 13 -17.37 -10.86 -1.42
C TRP A 13 -17.99 -10.28 -2.70
N SER A 14 -18.82 -11.04 -3.41
CA SER A 14 -19.50 -10.58 -4.64
C SER A 14 -20.44 -9.40 -4.43
N ARG A 15 -20.77 -9.05 -3.19
CA ARG A 15 -21.55 -7.85 -2.84
C ARG A 15 -20.74 -6.57 -2.88
N VAL A 16 -19.42 -6.66 -2.67
CA VAL A 16 -18.49 -5.52 -2.63
C VAL A 16 -17.66 -5.49 -3.91
N ASP A 17 -17.16 -6.66 -4.30
CA ASP A 17 -16.27 -6.82 -5.44
C ASP A 17 -17.07 -6.98 -6.73
N HIS A 18 -16.97 -6.00 -7.61
CA HIS A 18 -17.61 -6.00 -8.91
C HIS A 18 -16.69 -5.39 -9.96
N LEU A 19 -16.84 -5.82 -11.20
CA LEU A 19 -16.13 -5.20 -12.30
C LEU A 19 -16.62 -3.76 -12.51
N VAL A 20 -15.67 -2.87 -12.63
CA VAL A 20 -15.92 -1.51 -13.13
C VAL A 20 -15.45 -1.41 -14.58
N SER A 21 -15.96 -0.41 -15.31
CA SER A 21 -15.46 -0.13 -16.66
C SER A 21 -13.96 0.17 -16.61
N TYR A 22 -13.19 -0.56 -17.45
CA TYR A 22 -11.74 -0.36 -17.54
C TYR A 22 -11.42 1.04 -18.03
N ASP A 23 -10.54 1.70 -17.30
CA ASP A 23 -9.98 2.99 -17.68
C ASP A 23 -8.54 3.10 -17.14
N ALA A 24 -7.59 3.28 -18.04
CA ALA A 24 -6.18 3.50 -17.72
C ALA A 24 -5.67 4.77 -18.41
N SER A 25 -6.55 5.73 -18.71
CA SER A 25 -6.23 6.98 -19.40
C SER A 25 -6.13 8.15 -18.42
N GLY A 26 -5.50 9.23 -18.85
CA GLY A 26 -5.40 10.47 -18.08
C GLY A 26 -4.91 10.25 -16.65
N ILE A 27 -5.67 10.72 -15.66
CA ILE A 27 -5.33 10.57 -14.24
C ILE A 27 -5.37 9.10 -13.76
N TRP A 28 -6.08 8.22 -14.44
CA TRP A 28 -6.15 6.80 -14.11
C TRP A 28 -4.99 5.98 -14.69
N ASN A 29 -4.11 6.62 -15.49
CA ASN A 29 -2.93 5.94 -16.02
C ASN A 29 -2.02 5.51 -14.87
N PRO A 30 -1.63 4.21 -14.83
CA PRO A 30 -0.74 3.68 -13.78
C PRO A 30 0.56 4.47 -13.60
N SER A 31 1.11 5.02 -14.68
CA SER A 31 2.34 5.82 -14.60
C SER A 31 2.16 7.10 -13.80
N VAL A 32 0.95 7.69 -13.78
CA VAL A 32 0.67 8.95 -13.07
C VAL A 32 0.70 8.71 -11.56
N TYR A 33 -0.15 7.81 -11.05
CA TYR A 33 -0.20 7.60 -9.61
C TYR A 33 1.04 6.88 -9.06
N ARG A 34 1.68 5.99 -9.83
CA ARG A 34 2.97 5.39 -9.45
C ARG A 34 4.08 6.43 -9.39
N GLY A 35 4.13 7.31 -10.39
CA GLY A 35 5.08 8.42 -10.42
C GLY A 35 4.87 9.38 -9.25
N LEU A 36 3.62 9.66 -8.88
CA LEU A 36 3.29 10.49 -7.72
C LEU A 36 3.76 9.83 -6.41
N VAL A 37 3.43 8.56 -6.18
CA VAL A 37 3.88 7.84 -4.98
C VAL A 37 5.40 7.77 -4.93
N ALA A 38 6.06 7.37 -6.03
CA ALA A 38 7.51 7.30 -6.10
C ALA A 38 8.18 8.66 -5.84
N GLY A 39 7.65 9.74 -6.41
CA GLY A 39 8.15 11.10 -6.17
C GLY A 39 8.02 11.51 -4.70
N LEU A 40 6.89 11.20 -4.07
CA LEU A 40 6.67 11.48 -2.64
C LEU A 40 7.59 10.63 -1.75
N THR A 41 7.78 9.34 -2.06
CA THR A 41 8.74 8.48 -1.36
C THR A 41 10.16 9.03 -1.47
N VAL A 42 10.60 9.44 -2.66
CA VAL A 42 11.92 10.05 -2.85
C VAL A 42 12.06 11.35 -2.06
N ALA A 43 11.04 12.21 -2.08
CA ALA A 43 11.01 13.44 -1.29
C ALA A 43 11.06 13.15 0.21
N GLN A 44 10.32 12.14 0.68
CA GLN A 44 10.33 11.69 2.08
C GLN A 44 11.71 11.17 2.48
N VAL A 45 12.34 10.33 1.67
CA VAL A 45 13.70 9.83 1.93
C VAL A 45 14.69 10.98 1.97
N GLY A 46 14.69 11.87 0.98
CA GLY A 46 15.57 13.03 0.96
C GLY A 46 15.36 13.95 2.17
N GLY A 47 14.09 14.20 2.53
CA GLY A 47 13.73 14.99 3.70
C GLY A 47 14.18 14.32 5.01
N ALA A 48 14.03 13.00 5.14
CA ALA A 48 14.46 12.25 6.32
C ALA A 48 15.99 12.34 6.54
N PHE A 49 16.77 12.28 5.46
CA PHE A 49 18.23 12.48 5.53
C PHE A 49 18.60 13.93 5.84
N TRP A 50 17.84 14.91 5.34
CA TRP A 50 18.07 16.32 5.59
C TRP A 50 17.73 16.72 7.02
N GLU A 51 16.56 16.33 7.54
CA GLU A 51 16.06 16.67 8.87
C GLU A 51 16.71 15.84 9.99
N GLY A 52 17.21 14.64 9.65
CA GLY A 52 17.66 13.67 10.63
C GLY A 52 16.52 13.02 11.41
N SER A 53 16.82 12.48 12.58
CA SER A 53 15.85 11.80 13.45
C SER A 53 15.53 12.55 14.74
N GLU A 54 16.11 13.73 14.94
CA GLU A 54 15.99 14.47 16.20
C GLU A 54 14.75 15.38 16.23
N THR A 55 14.28 15.81 15.07
CA THR A 55 13.05 16.61 14.97
C THR A 55 11.82 15.73 14.90
N ARG A 56 10.67 16.23 15.39
CA ARG A 56 9.38 15.55 15.26
C ARG A 56 9.07 15.20 13.80
N PHE A 57 9.37 16.12 12.89
CA PHE A 57 9.11 15.94 11.46
C PHE A 57 10.06 14.91 10.82
N GLY A 58 11.35 15.01 11.07
CA GLY A 58 12.32 14.06 10.56
C GLY A 58 12.07 12.63 11.06
N LYS A 59 11.73 12.48 12.37
CA LYS A 59 11.29 11.21 12.92
C LYS A 59 10.08 10.63 12.21
N THR A 60 9.06 11.46 11.94
CA THR A 60 7.88 11.02 11.20
C THR A 60 8.21 10.59 9.76
N MET A 61 9.15 11.28 9.10
CA MET A 61 9.63 10.86 7.78
C MET A 61 10.28 9.48 7.83
N TRP A 62 11.14 9.20 8.81
CA TRP A 62 11.74 7.87 8.99
C TRP A 62 10.68 6.80 9.26
N GLN A 63 9.71 7.09 10.14
CA GLN A 63 8.58 6.19 10.39
C GLN A 63 7.77 5.92 9.12
N GLY A 64 7.64 6.91 8.22
CA GLY A 64 6.99 6.75 6.94
C GLY A 64 7.74 5.77 6.02
N ILE A 65 9.07 5.88 5.95
CA ILE A 65 9.91 4.94 5.18
C ILE A 65 9.73 3.51 5.71
N ASP A 66 9.82 3.33 7.03
CA ASP A 66 9.62 2.02 7.66
C ASP A 66 8.23 1.46 7.38
N SER A 67 7.21 2.32 7.47
CA SER A 67 5.82 1.95 7.20
C SER A 67 5.62 1.48 5.77
N GLU A 68 6.19 2.17 4.78
CA GLU A 68 6.14 1.77 3.38
C GLU A 68 6.80 0.40 3.14
N LEU A 69 7.97 0.17 3.74
CA LEU A 69 8.69 -1.09 3.64
C LEU A 69 7.91 -2.24 4.27
N ILE A 70 7.37 -2.04 5.47
CA ILE A 70 6.55 -3.04 6.17
C ILE A 70 5.27 -3.32 5.36
N ALA A 71 4.60 -2.28 4.86
CA ALA A 71 3.38 -2.41 4.08
C ALA A 71 3.62 -3.18 2.76
N GLY A 72 4.69 -2.84 2.05
CA GLY A 72 5.08 -3.52 0.80
C GLY A 72 5.43 -4.98 1.03
N ALA A 73 6.26 -5.27 2.03
CA ALA A 73 6.63 -6.64 2.39
C ALA A 73 5.42 -7.46 2.85
N SER A 74 4.56 -6.90 3.69
CA SER A 74 3.34 -7.58 4.16
C SER A 74 2.38 -7.88 3.02
N ALA A 75 2.21 -6.93 2.10
CA ALA A 75 1.38 -7.15 0.92
C ALA A 75 1.94 -8.24 0.01
N GLU A 76 3.27 -8.30 -0.17
CA GLU A 76 3.91 -9.32 -0.99
C GLU A 76 3.77 -10.72 -0.37
N VAL A 77 3.89 -10.84 0.95
CA VAL A 77 3.62 -12.09 1.69
C VAL A 77 2.15 -12.48 1.51
N GLY A 78 1.22 -11.54 1.70
CA GLY A 78 -0.20 -11.79 1.53
C GLY A 78 -0.55 -12.31 0.13
N LYS A 79 0.00 -11.73 -0.92
CA LYS A 79 -0.20 -12.19 -2.31
C LYS A 79 0.21 -13.65 -2.51
N ARG A 80 1.31 -14.06 -1.91
CA ARG A 80 1.82 -15.44 -2.00
C ARG A 80 1.00 -16.44 -1.20
N ILE A 81 0.38 -15.99 -0.12
CA ILE A 81 -0.50 -16.82 0.70
C ILE A 81 -1.86 -17.00 0.04
N PHE A 82 -2.49 -15.88 -0.38
CA PHE A 82 -3.88 -15.90 -0.82
C PHE A 82 -4.06 -16.22 -2.30
N THR A 83 -3.07 -16.00 -3.14
CA THR A 83 -3.06 -16.26 -4.59
C THR A 83 -4.42 -16.04 -5.25
N ARG A 84 -5.00 -14.85 -5.04
CA ARG A 84 -6.31 -14.47 -5.55
C ARG A 84 -6.22 -14.01 -7.00
N ALA A 85 -7.14 -14.46 -7.84
CA ALA A 85 -7.25 -14.01 -9.23
C ALA A 85 -7.67 -12.53 -9.30
N ARG A 86 -7.13 -11.79 -10.29
CA ARG A 86 -7.45 -10.39 -10.54
C ARG A 86 -8.74 -10.23 -11.32
N PRO A 87 -9.38 -9.03 -11.28
CA PRO A 87 -10.55 -8.74 -12.12
C PRO A 87 -10.32 -9.00 -13.61
N ASN A 88 -9.15 -8.65 -14.14
CA ASN A 88 -8.80 -8.86 -15.55
C ASN A 88 -8.46 -10.32 -15.91
N GLU A 89 -8.39 -11.23 -14.94
CA GLU A 89 -8.10 -12.65 -15.13
C GLU A 89 -9.36 -13.53 -15.23
N GLY A 90 -10.56 -12.99 -14.99
CA GLY A 90 -11.74 -13.83 -15.10
C GLY A 90 -13.04 -13.40 -14.44
N ASN A 91 -13.23 -12.16 -14.09
CA ASN A 91 -14.51 -11.62 -13.58
C ASN A 91 -15.17 -12.40 -12.43
N ASN A 92 -14.40 -13.17 -11.66
CA ASN A 92 -14.93 -13.91 -10.51
C ASN A 92 -14.15 -13.55 -9.25
N PRO A 93 -14.73 -12.75 -8.32
CA PRO A 93 -14.05 -12.31 -7.11
C PRO A 93 -13.83 -13.42 -6.09
N CYS A 94 -14.40 -14.60 -6.32
CA CYS A 94 -14.35 -15.75 -5.41
C CYS A 94 -13.18 -16.69 -5.67
N LEU A 95 -12.34 -16.42 -6.66
CA LEU A 95 -11.18 -17.26 -7.01
C LEU A 95 -10.00 -16.96 -6.09
N TRP A 96 -9.99 -17.60 -4.93
CA TRP A 96 -8.92 -17.57 -3.94
C TRP A 96 -8.09 -18.85 -3.99
N PHE A 97 -6.83 -18.79 -3.56
CA PHE A 97 -5.92 -19.94 -3.45
C PHE A 97 -5.74 -20.69 -4.79
N GLN A 98 -5.66 -19.93 -5.88
CA GLN A 98 -5.51 -20.49 -7.22
C GLN A 98 -4.08 -21.00 -7.51
N GLY A 99 -3.11 -20.66 -6.65
CA GLY A 99 -1.70 -20.95 -6.90
C GLY A 99 -1.11 -20.10 -8.03
N GLY A 100 0.07 -20.48 -8.53
CA GLY A 100 0.69 -19.82 -9.67
C GLY A 100 0.99 -18.33 -9.46
N SER A 101 0.66 -17.51 -10.47
CA SER A 101 0.97 -16.07 -10.50
C SER A 101 -0.23 -15.16 -10.19
N HIS A 102 -1.24 -15.67 -9.50
CA HIS A 102 -2.43 -14.90 -9.12
C HIS A 102 -2.15 -14.08 -7.86
N TYR A 103 -1.83 -12.79 -8.03
CA TYR A 103 -1.35 -11.92 -6.94
C TYR A 103 -2.24 -10.67 -6.76
N SER A 104 -3.57 -10.89 -6.60
CA SER A 104 -4.50 -9.77 -6.42
C SER A 104 -4.54 -9.28 -4.98
N PHE A 105 -4.59 -10.17 -3.97
CA PHE A 105 -4.84 -9.77 -2.59
C PHE A 105 -3.59 -9.86 -1.71
N PRO A 106 -3.33 -8.82 -0.90
CA PRO A 106 -3.92 -7.47 -0.94
C PRO A 106 -3.27 -6.58 -2.02
N SER A 107 -3.84 -5.38 -2.25
CA SER A 107 -3.25 -4.41 -3.17
C SER A 107 -1.98 -3.80 -2.61
N GLY A 108 -0.82 -4.14 -3.16
CA GLY A 108 0.48 -3.64 -2.69
C GLY A 108 0.63 -2.12 -2.86
N GLU A 109 0.20 -1.56 -4.00
CA GLU A 109 0.29 -0.11 -4.24
C GLU A 109 -0.64 0.68 -3.30
N ALA A 110 -1.83 0.15 -2.98
CA ALA A 110 -2.71 0.75 -1.99
C ALA A 110 -2.10 0.66 -0.57
N SER A 111 -1.42 -0.46 -0.25
CA SER A 111 -0.73 -0.63 1.03
C SER A 111 0.41 0.36 1.21
N VAL A 112 1.27 0.50 0.20
CA VAL A 112 2.41 1.44 0.23
C VAL A 112 1.90 2.88 0.32
N ALA A 113 0.91 3.27 -0.50
CA ALA A 113 0.37 4.63 -0.46
C ALA A 113 -0.27 4.97 0.89
N ALA A 114 -0.95 4.02 1.53
CA ALA A 114 -1.49 4.20 2.88
C ALA A 114 -0.37 4.23 3.93
N GLY A 115 0.64 3.37 3.80
CA GLY A 115 1.82 3.34 4.67
C GLY A 115 2.60 4.65 4.65
N LEU A 116 2.76 5.25 3.48
CA LEU A 116 3.44 6.53 3.31
C LEU A 116 2.80 7.66 4.13
N VAL A 117 1.47 7.70 4.20
CA VAL A 117 0.76 8.83 4.84
C VAL A 117 0.36 8.55 6.30
N ALA A 118 0.24 7.28 6.68
CA ALA A 118 -0.30 6.91 8.00
C ALA A 118 0.48 7.49 9.19
N PRO A 119 1.83 7.49 9.24
CA PRO A 119 2.58 8.08 10.35
C PRO A 119 2.32 9.57 10.53
N TYR A 120 2.17 10.32 9.43
CA TYR A 120 1.85 11.76 9.51
C TYR A 120 0.47 12.00 10.09
N MET A 121 -0.52 11.18 9.73
CA MET A 121 -1.87 11.32 10.30
C MET A 121 -1.90 10.96 11.78
N ILE A 122 -1.12 9.95 12.18
CA ILE A 122 -1.03 9.54 13.59
C ILE A 122 -0.34 10.62 14.40
N GLU A 123 0.76 11.18 13.90
CA GLU A 123 1.59 12.15 14.61
C GLU A 123 0.97 13.54 14.66
N TYR A 124 0.33 13.99 13.56
CA TYR A 124 -0.11 15.38 13.42
C TYR A 124 -1.63 15.55 13.37
N GLY A 125 -2.39 14.46 13.22
CA GLY A 125 -3.84 14.57 12.97
C GLY A 125 -4.62 15.26 14.07
N SER A 126 -4.19 15.13 15.33
CA SER A 126 -4.80 15.82 16.48
C SER A 126 -4.51 17.34 16.48
N ASP A 127 -3.27 17.70 16.13
CA ASP A 127 -2.82 19.10 16.21
C ASP A 127 -3.19 19.88 14.94
N HIS A 128 -3.17 19.20 13.81
CA HIS A 128 -3.38 19.75 12.48
C HIS A 128 -4.35 18.88 11.67
N PRO A 129 -5.67 19.05 11.83
CA PRO A 129 -6.68 18.23 11.13
C PRO A 129 -6.56 18.24 9.60
N ALA A 130 -5.97 19.28 9.02
CA ALA A 130 -5.65 19.33 7.58
C ALA A 130 -4.76 18.17 7.11
N THR A 131 -4.01 17.54 8.02
CA THR A 131 -3.17 16.35 7.72
C THR A 131 -4.02 15.20 7.17
N TYR A 132 -5.29 15.10 7.54
CA TYR A 132 -6.19 14.09 6.97
C TYR A 132 -6.43 14.25 5.45
N ALA A 133 -6.08 15.39 4.85
CA ALA A 133 -6.08 15.54 3.39
C ALA A 133 -5.08 14.58 2.70
N LEU A 134 -4.07 14.10 3.41
CA LEU A 134 -3.14 13.09 2.89
C LEU A 134 -3.85 11.78 2.51
N LEU A 135 -5.03 11.50 3.08
CA LEU A 135 -5.86 10.35 2.69
C LEU A 135 -6.28 10.38 1.21
N LEU A 136 -6.27 11.55 0.58
CA LEU A 136 -6.56 11.65 -0.86
C LEU A 136 -5.58 10.82 -1.70
N LEU A 137 -4.33 10.64 -1.24
CA LEU A 137 -3.34 9.84 -1.95
C LEU A 137 -3.71 8.34 -2.01
N PRO A 138 -3.88 7.61 -0.88
CA PRO A 138 -4.25 6.21 -0.94
C PRO A 138 -5.64 5.99 -1.56
N LEU A 139 -6.58 6.92 -1.39
CA LEU A 139 -7.89 6.88 -2.07
C LEU A 139 -7.73 6.96 -3.59
N TYR A 140 -6.93 7.89 -4.09
CA TYR A 140 -6.64 8.05 -5.52
C TYR A 140 -5.95 6.80 -6.09
N VAL A 141 -4.90 6.33 -5.42
CA VAL A 141 -4.19 5.11 -5.84
C VAL A 141 -5.15 3.91 -5.86
N GLY A 142 -5.93 3.71 -4.80
CA GLY A 142 -6.91 2.64 -4.72
C GLY A 142 -7.95 2.69 -5.83
N ALA A 143 -8.51 3.87 -6.09
CA ALA A 143 -9.45 4.07 -7.19
C ALA A 143 -8.82 3.73 -8.56
N GLY A 144 -7.57 4.15 -8.80
CA GLY A 144 -6.81 3.80 -9.99
C GLY A 144 -6.62 2.29 -10.15
N ARG A 145 -6.34 1.58 -9.05
CA ARG A 145 -6.17 0.11 -9.07
C ARG A 145 -7.45 -0.62 -9.44
N VAL A 146 -8.59 -0.14 -8.96
CA VAL A 146 -9.91 -0.69 -9.31
C VAL A 146 -10.27 -0.34 -10.76
N LYS A 147 -10.07 0.91 -11.19
CA LYS A 147 -10.31 1.38 -12.56
C LYS A 147 -9.50 0.61 -13.61
N ASN A 148 -8.26 0.26 -13.28
CA ASN A 148 -7.41 -0.54 -14.17
C ASN A 148 -7.72 -2.04 -14.11
N GLN A 149 -8.74 -2.48 -13.38
CA GLN A 149 -9.09 -3.89 -13.16
C GLN A 149 -7.88 -4.74 -12.68
N ALA A 150 -6.95 -4.11 -11.98
CA ALA A 150 -5.78 -4.77 -11.43
C ALA A 150 -6.05 -5.39 -10.06
N HIS A 151 -7.03 -4.84 -9.34
CA HIS A 151 -7.42 -5.29 -8.00
C HIS A 151 -8.93 -5.15 -7.81
N TRP A 152 -9.49 -6.02 -6.97
CA TRP A 152 -10.84 -5.92 -6.46
C TRP A 152 -10.93 -4.81 -5.39
N GLN A 153 -12.14 -4.34 -5.13
CA GLN A 153 -12.39 -3.32 -4.10
C GLN A 153 -11.91 -3.79 -2.73
N THR A 154 -12.16 -5.05 -2.38
CA THR A 154 -11.69 -5.63 -1.10
C THR A 154 -10.17 -5.76 -1.02
N ASP A 155 -9.47 -5.99 -2.15
CA ASP A 155 -8.00 -6.00 -2.18
C ASP A 155 -7.43 -4.63 -1.81
N VAL A 156 -8.09 -3.56 -2.27
CA VAL A 156 -7.70 -2.19 -1.97
C VAL A 156 -7.99 -1.84 -0.51
N LEU A 157 -9.18 -2.21 0.00
CA LEU A 157 -9.54 -1.99 1.42
C LEU A 157 -8.55 -2.71 2.34
N ALA A 158 -8.21 -3.97 2.03
CA ALA A 158 -7.20 -4.72 2.77
C ALA A 158 -5.82 -4.05 2.65
N GLY A 159 -5.49 -3.52 1.47
CA GLY A 159 -4.26 -2.75 1.26
C GLY A 159 -4.18 -1.53 2.17
N TRP A 160 -5.25 -0.74 2.28
CA TRP A 160 -5.30 0.40 3.20
C TRP A 160 -5.17 -0.03 4.66
N ALA A 161 -5.80 -1.13 5.05
CA ALA A 161 -5.65 -1.67 6.40
C ALA A 161 -4.21 -2.10 6.70
N VAL A 162 -3.55 -2.79 5.74
CA VAL A 162 -2.13 -3.16 5.85
C VAL A 162 -1.25 -1.92 5.99
N GLY A 163 -1.43 -0.91 5.13
CA GLY A 163 -0.65 0.33 5.21
C GLY A 163 -0.89 1.10 6.51
N GLY A 164 -2.15 1.24 6.95
CA GLY A 164 -2.49 1.88 8.22
C GLY A 164 -1.89 1.18 9.44
N LEU A 165 -1.96 -0.16 9.47
CA LEU A 165 -1.35 -0.97 10.53
C LEU A 165 0.19 -0.88 10.50
N SER A 166 0.80 -0.80 9.31
CA SER A 166 2.24 -0.60 9.17
C SER A 166 2.65 0.76 9.71
N GLY A 167 1.88 1.83 9.41
CA GLY A 167 2.12 3.16 9.97
C GLY A 167 1.96 3.20 11.48
N TRP A 168 0.95 2.55 12.00
CA TRP A 168 0.78 2.43 13.45
C TRP A 168 1.93 1.65 14.10
N ALA A 169 2.39 0.56 13.49
CA ALA A 169 3.49 -0.23 14.00
C ALA A 169 4.80 0.56 13.98
N SER A 170 5.14 1.23 12.88
CA SER A 170 6.36 2.04 12.78
C SER A 170 6.35 3.20 13.77
N HIS A 171 5.19 3.84 13.97
CA HIS A 171 5.05 4.91 14.97
C HIS A 171 5.23 4.39 16.41
N ARG A 172 4.68 3.20 16.74
CA ARG A 172 4.77 2.60 18.07
C ARG A 172 6.16 2.05 18.41
N LEU A 173 6.84 1.48 17.43
CA LEU A 173 8.15 0.86 17.64
C LEU A 173 9.25 1.91 17.88
N ASP A 174 9.01 3.16 17.50
CA ASP A 174 9.89 4.30 17.74
C ASP A 174 11.36 4.06 17.32
N THR A 175 11.58 3.13 16.42
CA THR A 175 12.88 2.70 15.94
C THR A 175 13.00 2.98 14.45
N PRO A 176 13.59 4.12 14.04
CA PRO A 176 13.88 4.30 12.63
C PRO A 176 14.84 3.19 12.17
N LEU A 177 14.48 2.55 11.08
CA LEU A 177 15.38 1.67 10.35
C LEU A 177 16.55 2.54 9.89
N MET A 178 17.70 2.42 10.53
CA MET A 178 18.88 3.20 10.15
C MET A 178 19.56 2.52 8.97
N ILE A 179 19.41 3.12 7.80
CA ILE A 179 20.23 2.75 6.64
C ILE A 179 21.45 3.66 6.63
N GLN A 180 22.60 3.10 6.94
CA GLN A 180 23.86 3.84 6.91
C GLN A 180 24.65 3.47 5.65
N LEU A 181 24.86 4.46 4.79
CA LEU A 181 25.72 4.30 3.62
C LEU A 181 27.19 4.36 4.07
N LEU A 182 27.88 3.25 3.98
CA LEU A 182 29.32 3.16 4.21
C LEU A 182 30.07 3.28 2.87
N PRO A 183 31.34 3.72 2.85
CA PRO A 183 32.12 3.87 1.61
C PRO A 183 32.22 2.59 0.77
N HIS A 184 31.98 1.42 1.34
CA HIS A 184 32.07 0.12 0.68
C HIS A 184 30.87 -0.80 0.97
N GLY A 185 29.73 -0.26 1.43
CA GLY A 185 28.55 -1.09 1.70
C GLY A 185 27.38 -0.31 2.31
N VAL A 186 26.33 -1.04 2.62
CA VAL A 186 25.14 -0.53 3.29
C VAL A 186 25.02 -1.25 4.63
N ALA A 187 24.99 -0.51 5.72
CA ALA A 187 24.63 -1.05 7.02
C ALA A 187 23.15 -0.77 7.29
N VAL A 188 22.42 -1.82 7.64
CA VAL A 188 21.03 -1.71 8.09
C VAL A 188 21.04 -2.00 9.59
N GLY A 189 20.63 -1.03 10.38
CA GLY A 189 20.60 -1.13 11.83
C GLY A 189 19.28 -0.69 12.42
N ILE A 190 18.98 -1.14 13.63
CA ILE A 190 17.85 -0.68 14.42
C ILE A 190 18.42 0.07 15.62
N LYS A 191 18.14 1.38 15.73
CA LYS A 191 18.53 2.16 16.91
C LYS A 191 17.45 2.00 17.97
N LYS A 192 17.71 1.22 19.01
CA LYS A 192 16.87 1.17 20.21
C LYS A 192 17.49 2.09 21.27
N GLN A 193 16.77 3.13 21.68
CA GLN A 193 17.08 3.86 22.90
C GLN A 193 16.47 3.08 24.09
N PHE A 194 17.27 2.78 25.09
CA PHE A 194 16.84 2.16 26.33
C PHE A 194 16.52 3.23 27.36
#